data_0dc3f35f4dc5abbe6782acbd2331fd89
#
_entry.id   0dc3f35f4dc5abbe6782acbd2331fd89
#
_cell.length_a   1.000
_cell.length_b   1.000
_cell.length_c   1.000
_cell.angle_alpha   90.00
_cell.angle_beta   90.00
_cell.angle_gamma   90.00
#
_symmetry.space_group_name_H-M   'P 1'
#
loop_
_entity.id
_entity.type
_entity.pdbx_description
1 polymer ?
#
loop_
_entity_poly.entity_id
_entity_poly.type
_entity_poly.pdbx_seq_one_letter_code
_entity_poly.pdbx_strand_id
1 'polypeptide(L)'
;MSKCWIHEQTELNISQFDKAMEASCPESRTYIHDPKEYLARISEQCNYLDAVKLIDWKSCLRKDCSVLDLGCGGGWLTGYLSKFDSVSAIYALDSSKYFLLDMLPEIVRLMGGRPEKIVQIEGLFTPLMFENGALDVVVASSVLHHADSLDAMLREIRRVLKKNGLLVVLNETPSSGIRHVLSLRKAFLKIFLNALSHNYKSISASSSSCGYLYDPSLGDKDYPLWYWREALTRSGFSIFDIVDSRMATVKMKKGRSLTHFLCRGT
;
A
#
# COMPACT_ATOMS: atom_id res chain seq x y z
N MET A 1 -18.85 10.77 7.43
CA MET A 1 -18.45 12.16 7.12
C MET A 1 -17.22 12.07 6.21
N SER A 2 -17.23 12.70 5.05
CA SER A 2 -16.08 12.71 4.15
C SER A 2 -15.25 13.97 4.36
N LYS A 3 -13.93 13.83 4.33
CA LYS A 3 -12.97 14.95 4.37
C LYS A 3 -12.20 14.97 3.06
N CYS A 4 -11.91 16.14 2.55
CA CYS A 4 -11.03 16.31 1.39
C CYS A 4 -9.77 17.07 1.82
N TRP A 5 -8.60 16.49 1.55
CA TRP A 5 -7.29 17.08 1.83
C TRP A 5 -6.59 17.57 0.57
N ILE A 6 -7.21 17.32 -0.58
CA ILE A 6 -6.61 17.59 -1.87
C ILE A 6 -6.83 19.05 -2.27
N HIS A 7 -5.73 19.71 -2.65
CA HIS A 7 -5.76 21.01 -3.32
C HIS A 7 -5.82 20.84 -4.84
N GLU A 8 -6.29 21.85 -5.57
CA GLU A 8 -6.51 21.83 -7.04
C GLU A 8 -5.38 21.20 -7.88
N GLN A 9 -4.10 21.36 -7.45
CA GLN A 9 -2.96 20.74 -8.14
C GLN A 9 -2.91 19.21 -8.02
N THR A 10 -3.56 18.64 -7.01
CA THR A 10 -3.60 17.22 -6.74
C THR A 10 -4.77 16.52 -7.41
N GLU A 11 -5.86 17.21 -7.71
CA GLU A 11 -6.98 16.66 -8.50
C GLU A 11 -6.52 16.20 -9.89
N LEU A 12 -5.61 16.94 -10.52
CA LEU A 12 -5.01 16.55 -11.81
C LEU A 12 -4.24 15.21 -11.73
N ASN A 13 -3.53 14.97 -10.63
CA ASN A 13 -2.77 13.73 -10.43
C ASN A 13 -3.68 12.54 -10.14
N ILE A 14 -4.78 12.73 -9.43
CA ILE A 14 -5.78 11.70 -9.16
C ILE A 14 -6.48 11.28 -10.45
N SER A 15 -6.91 12.24 -11.25
CA SER A 15 -7.51 11.96 -12.56
C SER A 15 -6.55 11.22 -13.49
N GLN A 16 -5.24 11.46 -13.39
CA GLN A 16 -4.23 10.72 -14.15
C GLN A 16 -4.04 9.30 -13.61
N PHE A 17 -4.07 9.10 -12.29
CA PHE A 17 -4.00 7.78 -11.67
C PHE A 17 -5.21 6.91 -12.06
N ASP A 18 -6.43 7.44 -11.93
CA ASP A 18 -7.65 6.73 -12.31
C ASP A 18 -7.61 6.35 -13.81
N LYS A 19 -7.18 7.26 -14.68
CA LYS A 19 -6.99 6.99 -16.11
C LYS A 19 -5.88 5.96 -16.38
N ALA A 20 -4.79 6.01 -15.63
CA ALA A 20 -3.71 5.03 -15.75
C ALA A 20 -4.15 3.65 -15.30
N MET A 21 -4.94 3.57 -14.22
CA MET A 21 -5.54 2.30 -13.75
C MET A 21 -6.50 1.72 -14.79
N GLU A 22 -7.35 2.54 -15.40
CA GLU A 22 -8.24 2.10 -16.48
C GLU A 22 -7.47 1.64 -17.73
N ALA A 23 -6.41 2.34 -18.09
CA ALA A 23 -5.60 2.03 -19.28
C ALA A 23 -4.72 0.79 -19.09
N SER A 24 -4.19 0.56 -17.88
CA SER A 24 -3.25 -0.54 -17.61
C SER A 24 -3.90 -1.93 -17.56
N CYS A 25 -5.23 -2.01 -17.40
CA CYS A 25 -5.96 -3.26 -17.30
C CYS A 25 -7.32 -3.18 -18.01
N PRO A 26 -7.37 -3.22 -19.35
CA PRO A 26 -8.63 -3.18 -20.11
C PRO A 26 -9.62 -4.28 -19.71
N GLU A 27 -9.11 -5.48 -19.37
CA GLU A 27 -9.90 -6.62 -18.91
C GLU A 27 -10.39 -6.49 -17.46
N SER A 28 -9.85 -5.54 -16.72
CA SER A 28 -10.20 -5.29 -15.32
C SER A 28 -11.15 -4.12 -15.12
N ARG A 29 -11.66 -3.52 -16.18
CA ARG A 29 -12.65 -2.41 -16.10
C ARG A 29 -13.88 -2.78 -15.29
N THR A 30 -14.34 -4.04 -15.41
CA THR A 30 -15.52 -4.53 -14.69
C THR A 30 -15.29 -4.56 -13.18
N TYR A 31 -14.14 -5.05 -12.71
CA TYR A 31 -13.89 -5.15 -11.27
C TYR A 31 -13.72 -3.79 -10.57
N ILE A 32 -13.30 -2.75 -11.30
CA ILE A 32 -13.21 -1.39 -10.74
C ILE A 32 -14.62 -0.81 -10.51
N HIS A 33 -15.59 -1.20 -11.35
CA HIS A 33 -16.95 -0.65 -11.34
C HIS A 33 -17.97 -1.57 -10.67
N ASP A 34 -17.63 -2.83 -10.41
CA ASP A 34 -18.50 -3.79 -9.72
C ASP A 34 -17.92 -4.19 -8.37
N PRO A 35 -18.55 -3.80 -7.25
CA PRO A 35 -18.10 -4.14 -5.91
C PRO A 35 -17.97 -5.64 -5.63
N LYS A 36 -18.81 -6.48 -6.25
CA LYS A 36 -18.75 -7.94 -6.06
C LYS A 36 -17.55 -8.54 -6.80
N GLU A 37 -17.31 -8.11 -8.04
CA GLU A 37 -16.13 -8.53 -8.80
C GLU A 37 -14.84 -8.04 -8.14
N TYR A 38 -14.85 -6.82 -7.59
CA TYR A 38 -13.72 -6.31 -6.82
C TYR A 38 -13.41 -7.21 -5.61
N LEU A 39 -14.43 -7.58 -4.81
CA LEU A 39 -14.25 -8.49 -3.68
C LEU A 39 -13.82 -9.89 -4.10
N ALA A 40 -14.37 -10.44 -5.17
CA ALA A 40 -13.95 -11.72 -5.72
C ALA A 40 -12.46 -11.67 -6.13
N ARG A 41 -12.02 -10.59 -6.76
CA ARG A 41 -10.62 -10.40 -7.11
C ARG A 41 -9.72 -10.34 -5.88
N ILE A 42 -10.09 -9.56 -4.86
CA ILE A 42 -9.32 -9.43 -3.59
C ILE A 42 -9.21 -10.78 -2.88
N SER A 43 -10.28 -11.58 -2.86
CA SER A 43 -10.29 -12.88 -2.18
C SER A 43 -9.67 -14.01 -3.01
N GLU A 44 -10.09 -14.17 -4.26
CA GLU A 44 -9.78 -15.36 -5.05
C GLU A 44 -8.51 -15.20 -5.90
N GLN A 45 -8.28 -14.01 -6.47
CA GLN A 45 -7.12 -13.78 -7.34
C GLN A 45 -5.93 -13.22 -6.59
N CYS A 46 -6.15 -12.36 -5.60
CA CYS A 46 -5.10 -11.74 -4.82
C CYS A 46 -4.79 -12.48 -3.52
N ASN A 47 -5.71 -13.27 -2.98
CA ASN A 47 -5.61 -13.93 -1.67
C ASN A 47 -5.44 -12.97 -0.49
N TYR A 48 -5.78 -11.69 -0.64
CA TYR A 48 -5.53 -10.67 0.37
C TYR A 48 -6.36 -10.89 1.63
N LEU A 49 -7.64 -11.28 1.47
CA LEU A 49 -8.52 -11.55 2.61
C LEU A 49 -8.04 -12.73 3.46
N ASP A 50 -7.51 -13.78 2.84
CA ASP A 50 -7.01 -14.94 3.59
C ASP A 50 -5.64 -14.65 4.20
N ALA A 51 -4.79 -13.92 3.50
CA ALA A 51 -3.48 -13.54 4.02
C ALA A 51 -3.59 -12.67 5.29
N VAL A 52 -4.50 -11.70 5.34
CA VAL A 52 -4.65 -10.84 6.53
C VAL A 52 -5.28 -11.54 7.72
N LYS A 53 -5.96 -12.67 7.55
CA LYS A 53 -6.45 -13.51 8.65
C LYS A 53 -5.34 -14.20 9.45
N LEU A 54 -4.12 -14.26 8.89
CA LEU A 54 -2.94 -14.77 9.60
C LEU A 54 -2.44 -13.82 10.69
N ILE A 55 -2.87 -12.57 10.67
CA ILE A 55 -2.51 -11.58 11.68
C ILE A 55 -3.36 -11.75 12.93
N ASP A 56 -2.71 -11.75 14.09
CA ASP A 56 -3.41 -11.67 15.38
C ASP A 56 -3.91 -10.24 15.63
N TRP A 57 -5.04 -9.91 15.01
CA TRP A 57 -5.66 -8.59 15.14
C TRP A 57 -6.07 -8.25 16.58
N LYS A 58 -6.34 -9.25 17.42
CA LYS A 58 -6.70 -9.00 18.82
C LYS A 58 -5.55 -8.38 19.62
N SER A 59 -4.33 -8.78 19.33
CA SER A 59 -3.14 -8.15 19.93
C SER A 59 -2.74 -6.82 19.27
N CYS A 60 -3.10 -6.61 18.01
CA CYS A 60 -2.82 -5.38 17.29
C CYS A 60 -3.82 -4.25 17.61
N LEU A 61 -5.09 -4.58 17.77
CA LEU A 61 -6.19 -3.62 17.95
C LEU A 61 -6.58 -3.52 19.42
N ARG A 62 -6.04 -2.54 20.11
CA ARG A 62 -6.41 -2.24 21.51
C ARG A 62 -7.81 -1.66 21.56
N LYS A 63 -8.44 -1.75 22.75
CA LYS A 63 -9.76 -1.15 22.99
C LYS A 63 -9.77 0.34 22.61
N ASP A 64 -10.83 0.74 21.92
CA ASP A 64 -11.10 2.12 21.48
C ASP A 64 -10.00 2.72 20.58
N CYS A 65 -9.30 1.87 19.79
CA CYS A 65 -8.23 2.33 18.92
C CYS A 65 -8.76 3.06 17.66
N SER A 66 -8.00 4.08 17.27
CA SER A 66 -8.12 4.78 15.99
C SER A 66 -7.17 4.17 14.96
N VAL A 67 -7.70 3.86 13.78
CA VAL A 67 -6.97 3.20 12.68
C VAL A 67 -6.95 4.10 11.46
N LEU A 68 -5.80 4.24 10.80
CA LEU A 68 -5.71 4.76 9.43
C LEU A 68 -5.51 3.58 8.48
N ASP A 69 -6.41 3.43 7.51
CA ASP A 69 -6.22 2.56 6.34
C ASP A 69 -5.67 3.42 5.20
N LEU A 70 -4.36 3.33 5.00
CA LEU A 70 -3.59 4.15 4.07
C LEU A 70 -3.61 3.52 2.67
N GLY A 71 -4.19 4.22 1.70
CA GLY A 71 -4.42 3.68 0.36
C GLY A 71 -5.48 2.60 0.40
N CYS A 72 -6.66 2.92 0.95
CA CYS A 72 -7.70 1.94 1.23
C CYS A 72 -8.34 1.34 -0.03
N GLY A 73 -8.13 1.94 -1.21
CA GLY A 73 -8.77 1.53 -2.46
C GLY A 73 -10.29 1.42 -2.30
N GLY A 74 -10.88 0.34 -2.77
CA GLY A 74 -12.31 0.06 -2.62
C GLY A 74 -12.77 -0.28 -1.19
N GLY A 75 -11.88 -0.24 -0.18
CA GLY A 75 -12.26 -0.32 1.23
C GLY A 75 -12.47 -1.72 1.80
N TRP A 76 -11.94 -2.77 1.17
CA TRP A 76 -12.07 -4.14 1.68
C TRP A 76 -11.42 -4.34 3.06
N LEU A 77 -10.22 -3.75 3.28
CA LEU A 77 -9.53 -3.83 4.57
C LEU A 77 -10.24 -2.96 5.61
N THR A 78 -10.67 -1.75 5.22
CA THR A 78 -11.55 -0.89 6.03
C THR A 78 -12.79 -1.66 6.51
N GLY A 79 -13.52 -2.32 5.58
CA GLY A 79 -14.69 -3.13 5.91
C GLY A 79 -14.36 -4.28 6.85
N TYR A 80 -13.24 -4.98 6.63
CA TYR A 80 -12.78 -6.05 7.50
C TYR A 80 -12.48 -5.55 8.91
N LEU A 81 -11.70 -4.48 9.05
CA LEU A 81 -11.29 -3.92 10.34
C LEU A 81 -12.44 -3.27 11.11
N SER A 82 -13.44 -2.73 10.43
CA SER A 82 -14.61 -2.11 11.08
C SER A 82 -15.42 -3.07 11.92
N LYS A 83 -15.30 -4.39 11.68
CA LYS A 83 -16.02 -5.43 12.44
C LYS A 83 -15.50 -5.61 13.87
N PHE A 84 -14.25 -5.21 14.13
CA PHE A 84 -13.67 -5.37 15.46
C PHE A 84 -14.26 -4.35 16.44
N ASP A 85 -14.77 -4.83 17.58
CA ASP A 85 -15.34 -3.95 18.63
C ASP A 85 -14.28 -3.03 19.23
N SER A 86 -13.03 -3.45 19.24
CA SER A 86 -11.89 -2.67 19.72
C SER A 86 -11.57 -1.44 18.86
N VAL A 87 -12.06 -1.37 17.62
CA VAL A 87 -11.86 -0.23 16.73
C VAL A 87 -12.97 0.79 16.95
N SER A 88 -12.59 2.01 17.34
CA SER A 88 -13.54 3.12 17.54
C SER A 88 -13.74 3.95 16.27
N ALA A 89 -12.67 4.16 15.49
CA ALA A 89 -12.71 4.91 14.25
C ALA A 89 -11.71 4.37 13.23
N ILE A 90 -12.10 4.36 11.95
CA ILE A 90 -11.22 4.07 10.82
C ILE A 90 -11.23 5.26 9.88
N TYR A 91 -10.05 5.80 9.64
CA TYR A 91 -9.80 6.81 8.62
C TYR A 91 -9.38 6.10 7.35
N ALA A 92 -10.28 6.00 6.37
CA ALA A 92 -10.03 5.38 5.07
C ALA A 92 -9.52 6.46 4.12
N LEU A 93 -8.21 6.44 3.84
CA LEU A 93 -7.55 7.44 3.00
C LEU A 93 -7.19 6.83 1.65
N ASP A 94 -7.62 7.48 0.59
CA ASP A 94 -7.22 7.17 -0.79
C ASP A 94 -7.22 8.45 -1.64
N SER A 95 -6.48 8.44 -2.74
CA SER A 95 -6.48 9.52 -3.71
C SER A 95 -7.65 9.43 -4.71
N SER A 96 -8.24 8.26 -4.87
CA SER A 96 -9.36 8.03 -5.77
C SER A 96 -10.68 8.37 -5.10
N LYS A 97 -11.27 9.48 -5.55
CA LYS A 97 -12.61 9.90 -5.12
C LYS A 97 -13.67 8.84 -5.40
N TYR A 98 -13.56 8.20 -6.56
CA TYR A 98 -14.45 7.14 -6.96
C TYR A 98 -14.42 5.95 -5.99
N PHE A 99 -13.22 5.46 -5.65
CA PHE A 99 -13.09 4.38 -4.67
C PHE A 99 -13.68 4.74 -3.32
N LEU A 100 -13.48 5.97 -2.87
CA LEU A 100 -13.97 6.41 -1.57
C LEU A 100 -15.49 6.58 -1.53
N LEU A 101 -16.08 7.22 -2.55
CA LEU A 101 -17.49 7.63 -2.49
C LEU A 101 -18.43 6.58 -3.06
N ASP A 102 -18.00 5.83 -4.07
CA ASP A 102 -18.84 4.88 -4.79
C ASP A 102 -18.56 3.43 -4.37
N MET A 103 -17.30 3.03 -4.33
CA MET A 103 -16.93 1.63 -4.07
C MET A 103 -16.91 1.27 -2.58
N LEU A 104 -16.25 2.07 -1.75
CA LEU A 104 -16.04 1.75 -0.33
C LEU A 104 -17.36 1.52 0.43
N PRO A 105 -18.41 2.35 0.30
CA PRO A 105 -19.67 2.12 1.01
C PRO A 105 -20.30 0.77 0.68
N GLU A 106 -20.32 0.41 -0.62
CA GLU A 106 -20.87 -0.85 -1.09
C GLU A 106 -20.03 -2.05 -0.65
N ILE A 107 -18.70 -1.96 -0.73
CA ILE A 107 -17.79 -3.00 -0.25
C ILE A 107 -17.97 -3.23 1.26
N VAL A 108 -18.01 -2.17 2.06
CA VAL A 108 -18.25 -2.25 3.50
C VAL A 108 -19.58 -2.94 3.81
N ARG A 109 -20.64 -2.56 3.09
CA ARG A 109 -21.96 -3.18 3.21
C ARG A 109 -21.93 -4.67 2.85
N LEU A 110 -21.33 -5.03 1.72
CA LEU A 110 -21.22 -6.43 1.26
C LEU A 110 -20.42 -7.30 2.23
N MET A 111 -19.42 -6.72 2.88
CA MET A 111 -18.60 -7.41 3.88
C MET A 111 -19.25 -7.46 5.26
N GLY A 112 -20.41 -6.84 5.48
CA GLY A 112 -21.04 -6.71 6.80
C GLY A 112 -20.19 -5.89 7.77
N GLY A 113 -19.50 -4.87 7.25
CA GLY A 113 -18.74 -3.91 8.04
C GLY A 113 -19.63 -2.86 8.71
N ARG A 114 -19.02 -2.00 9.51
CA ARG A 114 -19.71 -0.99 10.33
C ARG A 114 -19.40 0.42 9.79
N PRO A 115 -20.26 0.98 8.92
CA PRO A 115 -20.01 2.26 8.27
C PRO A 115 -19.95 3.44 9.24
N GLU A 116 -20.61 3.34 10.40
CA GLU A 116 -20.62 4.38 11.44
C GLU A 116 -19.22 4.65 12.04
N LYS A 117 -18.29 3.71 11.90
CA LYS A 117 -16.90 3.85 12.36
C LYS A 117 -15.99 4.49 11.31
N ILE A 118 -16.46 4.71 10.09
CA ILE A 118 -15.60 5.03 8.94
C ILE A 118 -15.68 6.51 8.60
N VAL A 119 -14.50 7.12 8.49
CA VAL A 119 -14.30 8.47 7.98
C VAL A 119 -13.52 8.36 6.68
N GLN A 120 -14.15 8.70 5.56
CA GLN A 120 -13.53 8.72 4.24
C GLN A 120 -12.67 9.97 4.09
N ILE A 121 -11.45 9.83 3.60
CA ILE A 121 -10.52 10.93 3.39
C ILE A 121 -9.95 10.85 1.99
N GLU A 122 -10.30 11.83 1.16
CA GLU A 122 -9.68 12.03 -0.14
C GLU A 122 -8.36 12.78 0.06
N GLY A 123 -7.23 12.13 -0.24
CA GLY A 123 -5.92 12.71 0.02
C GLY A 123 -4.77 11.88 -0.51
N LEU A 124 -3.60 12.51 -0.58
CA LEU A 124 -2.35 11.85 -0.90
C LEU A 124 -1.69 11.27 0.36
N PHE A 125 -0.68 10.45 0.16
CA PHE A 125 0.09 9.84 1.25
C PHE A 125 0.91 10.86 2.05
N THR A 126 1.35 11.95 1.42
CA THR A 126 2.19 12.97 2.05
C THR A 126 1.79 14.37 1.62
N PRO A 127 1.69 15.32 2.58
CA PRO A 127 1.71 15.10 4.03
C PRO A 127 0.39 14.51 4.55
N LEU A 128 0.45 13.66 5.57
CA LEU A 128 -0.74 13.21 6.28
C LEU A 128 -1.26 14.34 7.19
N MET A 129 -2.47 14.81 6.95
CA MET A 129 -3.07 15.96 7.67
C MET A 129 -3.59 15.59 9.07
N PHE A 130 -2.87 14.70 9.76
CA PHE A 130 -3.07 14.39 11.18
C PHE A 130 -2.02 15.09 12.03
N GLU A 131 -2.38 15.40 13.26
CA GLU A 131 -1.42 15.85 14.28
C GLU A 131 -0.42 14.74 14.62
N ASN A 132 0.69 15.14 15.22
CA ASN A 132 1.70 14.19 15.70
C ASN A 132 1.08 13.31 16.78
N GLY A 133 1.25 12.00 16.66
CA GLY A 133 0.76 11.05 17.66
C GLY A 133 -0.75 10.96 17.75
N ALA A 134 -1.50 11.21 16.69
CA ALA A 134 -2.96 11.16 16.67
C ALA A 134 -3.52 9.73 16.60
N LEU A 135 -2.78 8.80 15.99
CA LEU A 135 -3.29 7.49 15.61
C LEU A 135 -2.69 6.35 16.44
N ASP A 136 -3.50 5.35 16.76
CA ASP A 136 -3.04 4.14 17.44
C ASP A 136 -2.43 3.13 16.47
N VAL A 137 -3.05 2.97 15.29
CA VAL A 137 -2.65 1.99 14.28
C VAL A 137 -2.71 2.62 12.90
N VAL A 138 -1.70 2.34 12.08
CA VAL A 138 -1.73 2.57 10.63
C VAL A 138 -1.61 1.22 9.95
N VAL A 139 -2.53 0.93 9.05
CA VAL A 139 -2.46 -0.22 8.16
C VAL A 139 -2.23 0.25 6.73
N ALA A 140 -1.43 -0.50 5.96
CA ALA A 140 -1.15 -0.19 4.57
C ALA A 140 -1.06 -1.52 3.80
N SER A 141 -2.01 -1.78 2.89
CA SER A 141 -2.09 -3.06 2.19
C SER A 141 -1.76 -2.93 0.72
N SER A 142 -0.62 -3.49 0.31
CA SER A 142 -0.16 -3.49 -1.10
C SER A 142 -0.14 -2.08 -1.70
N VAL A 143 0.42 -1.12 -0.97
CA VAL A 143 0.33 0.30 -1.33
C VAL A 143 1.63 1.06 -1.11
N LEU A 144 2.46 0.69 -0.15
CA LEU A 144 3.67 1.47 0.16
C LEU A 144 4.72 1.40 -0.94
N HIS A 145 4.68 0.38 -1.78
CA HIS A 145 5.54 0.29 -2.96
C HIS A 145 5.21 1.32 -4.06
N HIS A 146 4.07 2.01 -3.98
CA HIS A 146 3.72 3.15 -4.86
C HIS A 146 4.31 4.48 -4.37
N ALA A 147 4.70 4.59 -3.09
CA ALA A 147 5.20 5.84 -2.53
C ALA A 147 6.45 6.34 -3.28
N ASP A 148 6.54 7.64 -3.58
CA ASP A 148 7.70 8.25 -4.26
C ASP A 148 9.00 7.98 -3.49
N SER A 149 8.93 8.06 -2.18
CA SER A 149 10.00 7.70 -1.26
C SER A 149 9.43 6.89 -0.09
N LEU A 150 9.80 5.62 -0.01
CA LEU A 150 9.38 4.75 1.09
C LEU A 150 9.83 5.30 2.44
N ASP A 151 11.08 5.76 2.55
CA ASP A 151 11.62 6.33 3.79
C ASP A 151 10.88 7.61 4.23
N ALA A 152 10.51 8.48 3.29
CA ALA A 152 9.75 9.70 3.60
C ALA A 152 8.35 9.34 4.09
N MET A 153 7.69 8.38 3.42
CA MET A 153 6.37 7.90 3.79
C MET A 153 6.37 7.23 5.17
N LEU A 154 7.35 6.38 5.44
CA LEU A 154 7.47 5.70 6.73
C LEU A 154 7.72 6.70 7.88
N ARG A 155 8.53 7.75 7.67
CA ARG A 155 8.71 8.83 8.67
C ARG A 155 7.41 9.59 8.91
N GLU A 156 6.62 9.83 7.87
CA GLU A 156 5.33 10.50 8.00
C GLU A 156 4.32 9.62 8.76
N ILE A 157 4.27 8.33 8.48
CA ILE A 157 3.49 7.36 9.26
C ILE A 157 3.96 7.37 10.72
N ARG A 158 5.28 7.39 10.96
CA ARG A 158 5.81 7.42 12.32
C ARG A 158 5.41 8.69 13.07
N ARG A 159 5.38 9.84 12.40
CA ARG A 159 4.96 11.12 12.96
C ARG A 159 3.52 11.08 13.48
N VAL A 160 2.60 10.53 12.69
CA VAL A 160 1.17 10.50 13.05
C VAL A 160 0.81 9.42 14.05
N LEU A 161 1.66 8.38 14.20
CA LEU A 161 1.46 7.33 15.19
C LEU A 161 1.81 7.81 16.60
N LYS A 162 0.98 7.44 17.57
CA LYS A 162 1.29 7.57 19.00
C LYS A 162 2.60 6.89 19.35
N LYS A 163 3.17 7.25 20.50
CA LYS A 163 4.27 6.48 21.08
C LYS A 163 3.81 5.02 21.28
N ASN A 164 4.59 4.07 20.81
CA ASN A 164 4.24 2.65 20.76
C ASN A 164 3.02 2.31 19.86
N GLY A 165 2.58 3.23 19.01
CA GLY A 165 1.58 2.96 17.98
C GLY A 165 2.07 1.90 16.99
N LEU A 166 1.16 1.23 16.30
CA LEU A 166 1.48 0.13 15.40
C LEU A 166 1.38 0.54 13.93
N LEU A 167 2.37 0.12 13.15
CA LEU A 167 2.29 0.06 11.70
C LEU A 167 2.17 -1.41 11.28
N VAL A 168 1.12 -1.73 10.53
CA VAL A 168 0.91 -3.06 9.96
C VAL A 168 0.94 -2.94 8.45
N VAL A 169 2.08 -3.29 7.85
CA VAL A 169 2.24 -3.33 6.39
C VAL A 169 1.80 -4.69 5.91
N LEU A 170 0.88 -4.72 4.96
CA LEU A 170 0.18 -5.92 4.52
C LEU A 170 0.35 -6.16 3.03
N ASN A 171 0.37 -7.43 2.65
CA ASN A 171 0.30 -7.88 1.25
C ASN A 171 1.38 -7.28 0.34
N GLU A 172 2.53 -6.93 0.89
CA GLU A 172 3.69 -6.57 0.08
C GLU A 172 4.37 -7.82 -0.49
N THR A 173 5.09 -7.66 -1.58
CA THR A 173 5.70 -8.79 -2.32
C THR A 173 7.21 -8.61 -2.48
N PRO A 174 7.98 -8.68 -1.39
CA PRO A 174 9.42 -8.45 -1.44
C PRO A 174 10.14 -9.33 -2.45
N SER A 175 11.06 -8.77 -3.21
CA SER A 175 11.90 -9.55 -4.11
C SER A 175 12.97 -10.34 -3.33
N SER A 176 13.36 -11.52 -3.88
CA SER A 176 14.51 -12.24 -3.32
C SER A 176 15.82 -11.49 -3.61
N GLY A 177 16.74 -11.46 -2.63
CA GLY A 177 18.01 -10.75 -2.77
C GLY A 177 18.83 -11.20 -3.99
N ILE A 178 18.83 -12.50 -4.33
CA ILE A 178 19.53 -13.05 -5.51
C ILE A 178 18.95 -12.49 -6.82
N ARG A 179 17.62 -12.43 -6.96
CA ARG A 179 16.97 -11.86 -8.15
C ARG A 179 17.23 -10.36 -8.27
N HIS A 180 17.29 -9.68 -7.14
CA HIS A 180 17.63 -8.25 -7.10
C HIS A 180 19.07 -8.02 -7.62
N VAL A 181 20.06 -8.79 -7.16
CA VAL A 181 21.44 -8.73 -7.64
C VAL A 181 21.52 -9.04 -9.13
N LEU A 182 20.80 -10.05 -9.61
CA LEU A 182 20.75 -10.39 -11.04
C LEU A 182 20.11 -9.28 -11.88
N SER A 183 19.09 -8.60 -11.36
CA SER A 183 18.45 -7.48 -12.06
C SER A 183 19.35 -6.26 -12.11
N LEU A 184 20.09 -5.96 -11.04
CA LEU A 184 21.12 -4.92 -11.00
C LEU A 184 22.24 -5.19 -12.01
N ARG A 185 22.72 -6.45 -12.11
CA ARG A 185 23.74 -6.81 -13.12
C ARG A 185 23.24 -6.57 -14.54
N LYS A 186 21.99 -6.94 -14.84
CA LYS A 186 21.38 -6.67 -16.16
C LYS A 186 21.22 -5.18 -16.44
N ALA A 187 20.80 -4.40 -15.44
CA ALA A 187 20.67 -2.95 -15.56
C ALA A 187 22.05 -2.29 -15.78
N PHE A 188 23.07 -2.72 -15.02
CA PHE A 188 24.44 -2.25 -15.17
C PHE A 188 25.02 -2.57 -16.54
N LEU A 189 24.81 -3.80 -17.04
CA LEU A 189 25.23 -4.20 -18.39
C LEU A 189 24.54 -3.37 -19.47
N LYS A 190 23.23 -3.10 -19.31
CA LYS A 190 22.48 -2.25 -20.24
C LYS A 190 23.01 -0.81 -20.25
N ILE A 191 23.28 -0.23 -19.07
CA ILE A 191 23.87 1.11 -18.93
C ILE A 191 25.24 1.12 -19.58
N PHE A 192 26.08 0.13 -19.34
CA PHE A 192 27.42 0.02 -19.92
C PHE A 192 27.37 -0.10 -21.45
N LEU A 193 26.50 -0.95 -22.00
CA LEU A 193 26.32 -1.10 -23.44
C LEU A 193 25.78 0.18 -24.10
N ASN A 194 24.86 0.87 -23.44
CA ASN A 194 24.31 2.14 -23.92
C ASN A 194 25.35 3.27 -23.86
N ALA A 195 26.22 3.27 -22.85
CA ALA A 195 27.35 4.21 -22.78
C ALA A 195 28.35 3.97 -23.91
N LEU A 196 28.68 2.71 -24.21
CA LEU A 196 29.55 2.35 -25.33
C LEU A 196 28.96 2.73 -26.69
N SER A 197 27.65 2.63 -26.86
CA SER A 197 26.97 3.02 -28.11
C SER A 197 26.61 4.51 -28.19
N HIS A 198 27.08 5.34 -27.25
CA HIS A 198 26.73 6.77 -27.14
C HIS A 198 25.22 7.07 -27.09
N ASN A 199 24.41 6.10 -26.73
CA ASN A 199 22.94 6.23 -26.64
C ASN A 199 22.51 6.67 -25.24
N TYR A 200 22.82 7.91 -24.88
CA TYR A 200 22.54 8.45 -23.53
C TYR A 200 21.06 8.67 -23.22
N LYS A 201 20.19 8.77 -24.23
CA LYS A 201 18.76 9.01 -24.05
C LYS A 201 18.03 7.86 -23.34
N SER A 202 18.55 6.61 -23.42
CA SER A 202 17.94 5.45 -22.76
C SER A 202 18.40 5.26 -21.32
N ILE A 203 19.39 6.04 -20.85
CA ILE A 203 19.92 5.92 -19.48
C ILE A 203 19.02 6.64 -18.48
N SER A 204 18.38 7.73 -18.88
CA SER A 204 17.52 8.55 -18.01
C SER A 204 16.17 7.91 -17.68
N ALA A 205 15.73 6.93 -18.45
CA ALA A 205 14.42 6.30 -18.31
C ALA A 205 14.37 5.07 -17.38
N SER A 206 15.52 4.61 -16.83
CA SER A 206 15.59 3.31 -16.15
C SER A 206 16.13 3.33 -14.72
N SER A 207 16.41 4.48 -14.13
CA SER A 207 16.89 4.56 -12.76
C SER A 207 15.97 5.41 -11.90
N SER A 208 15.18 4.76 -11.05
CA SER A 208 14.73 5.44 -9.84
C SER A 208 15.97 5.83 -9.01
N SER A 209 15.90 6.93 -8.30
CA SER A 209 16.99 7.45 -7.45
C SER A 209 17.54 6.47 -6.41
N CYS A 210 16.96 5.29 -6.29
CA CYS A 210 17.35 4.22 -5.36
C CYS A 210 17.79 2.92 -6.04
N GLY A 211 17.93 2.88 -7.38
CA GLY A 211 18.44 1.70 -8.10
C GLY A 211 17.50 0.51 -8.20
N TYR A 212 16.23 0.67 -7.90
CA TYR A 212 15.23 -0.40 -7.99
C TYR A 212 14.52 -0.39 -9.34
N LEU A 213 14.08 -1.59 -9.75
CA LEU A 213 13.26 -1.71 -10.95
C LEU A 213 11.92 -0.99 -10.71
N TYR A 214 11.69 0.00 -11.52
CA TYR A 214 10.51 0.83 -11.52
C TYR A 214 9.63 0.44 -12.70
N ASP A 215 8.35 0.15 -12.45
CA ASP A 215 7.36 0.07 -13.51
C ASP A 215 6.75 1.48 -13.70
N PRO A 216 7.11 2.19 -14.77
CA PRO A 216 6.65 3.56 -14.98
C PRO A 216 5.15 3.65 -15.26
N SER A 217 4.50 2.54 -15.62
CA SER A 217 3.06 2.53 -15.93
C SER A 217 2.19 2.48 -14.67
N LEU A 218 2.72 1.90 -13.57
CA LEU A 218 2.00 1.73 -12.31
C LEU A 218 2.65 2.41 -11.12
N GLY A 219 3.85 2.98 -11.29
CA GLY A 219 4.63 3.52 -10.19
C GLY A 219 5.16 2.47 -9.21
N ASP A 220 5.04 1.17 -9.53
CA ASP A 220 5.43 0.08 -8.66
C ASP A 220 6.95 0.02 -8.45
N LYS A 221 7.38 -0.07 -7.20
CA LYS A 221 8.76 -0.24 -6.81
C LYS A 221 8.96 -1.62 -6.20
N ASP A 222 9.91 -2.36 -6.73
CA ASP A 222 10.21 -3.73 -6.31
C ASP A 222 11.32 -3.73 -5.26
N TYR A 223 10.95 -3.61 -3.99
CA TYR A 223 11.89 -3.61 -2.89
C TYR A 223 12.21 -5.03 -2.40
N PRO A 224 13.50 -5.38 -2.20
CA PRO A 224 13.87 -6.64 -1.55
C PRO A 224 13.58 -6.63 -0.05
N LEU A 225 13.43 -7.81 0.56
CA LEU A 225 13.09 -7.96 1.98
C LEU A 225 14.08 -7.22 2.91
N TRP A 226 15.38 -7.24 2.58
CA TRP A 226 16.39 -6.53 3.37
C TRP A 226 16.17 -5.01 3.36
N TYR A 227 15.74 -4.45 2.22
CA TYR A 227 15.46 -3.01 2.12
C TYR A 227 14.23 -2.61 2.94
N TRP A 228 13.16 -3.42 2.89
CA TRP A 228 11.98 -3.21 3.75
C TRP A 228 12.38 -3.14 5.22
N ARG A 229 13.18 -4.12 5.69
CA ARG A 229 13.67 -4.16 7.08
C ARG A 229 14.47 -2.91 7.44
N GLU A 230 15.38 -2.52 6.58
CA GLU A 230 16.23 -1.36 6.80
C GLU A 230 15.45 -0.05 6.77
N ALA A 231 14.54 0.15 5.80
CA ALA A 231 13.72 1.34 5.69
C ALA A 231 12.80 1.51 6.92
N LEU A 232 12.16 0.43 7.38
CA LEU A 232 11.36 0.43 8.61
C LEU A 232 12.19 0.82 9.83
N THR A 233 13.35 0.20 10.02
CA THR A 233 14.23 0.48 11.17
C THR A 233 14.76 1.92 11.15
N ARG A 234 15.23 2.41 10.00
CA ARG A 234 15.71 3.80 9.85
C ARG A 234 14.61 4.84 10.09
N SER A 235 13.37 4.47 9.86
CA SER A 235 12.22 5.36 10.02
C SER A 235 11.63 5.33 11.44
N GLY A 236 12.30 4.70 12.41
CA GLY A 236 11.88 4.68 13.81
C GLY A 236 10.85 3.60 14.12
N PHE A 237 10.95 2.43 13.47
CA PHE A 237 10.11 1.29 13.76
C PHE A 237 10.93 0.09 14.23
N SER A 238 10.46 -0.58 15.27
CA SER A 238 10.91 -1.91 15.68
C SER A 238 9.99 -2.96 15.06
N ILE A 239 10.55 -3.82 14.21
CA ILE A 239 9.80 -4.93 13.60
C ILE A 239 9.75 -6.05 14.64
N PHE A 240 8.55 -6.40 15.09
CA PHE A 240 8.38 -7.48 16.06
C PHE A 240 7.89 -8.79 15.42
N ASP A 241 7.32 -8.72 14.19
CA ASP A 241 6.97 -9.91 13.43
C ASP A 241 7.03 -9.66 11.93
N ILE A 242 7.36 -10.70 11.16
CA ILE A 242 7.27 -10.74 9.69
C ILE A 242 6.57 -12.02 9.30
N VAL A 243 5.34 -11.91 8.84
CA VAL A 243 4.52 -13.04 8.45
C VAL A 243 4.61 -13.26 6.95
N ASP A 244 5.21 -14.37 6.54
CA ASP A 244 5.12 -14.87 5.16
C ASP A 244 3.85 -15.71 5.04
N SER A 245 2.87 -15.22 4.30
CA SER A 245 1.58 -15.93 4.14
C SER A 245 1.70 -17.23 3.36
N ARG A 246 2.80 -17.43 2.61
CA ARG A 246 2.96 -18.48 1.60
C ARG A 246 1.91 -18.46 0.49
N MET A 247 1.10 -17.42 0.44
CA MET A 247 0.10 -17.17 -0.58
C MET A 247 0.66 -16.25 -1.66
N ALA A 248 0.20 -16.43 -2.89
CA ALA A 248 0.61 -15.62 -4.03
C ALA A 248 -0.63 -15.11 -4.76
N THR A 249 -0.50 -13.96 -5.44
CA THR A 249 -1.53 -13.53 -6.39
C THR A 249 -1.35 -14.23 -7.72
N VAL A 250 -2.42 -14.34 -8.52
CA VAL A 250 -2.35 -14.97 -9.86
C VAL A 250 -1.33 -14.33 -10.80
N LYS A 251 -1.06 -13.02 -10.62
CA LYS A 251 -0.07 -12.27 -11.43
C LYS A 251 1.35 -12.28 -10.85
N MET A 252 1.54 -12.89 -9.68
CA MET A 252 2.82 -12.86 -8.98
C MET A 252 3.86 -13.76 -9.63
N LYS A 253 5.11 -13.28 -9.70
CA LYS A 253 6.24 -14.08 -10.18
C LYS A 253 6.49 -15.26 -9.25
N LYS A 254 6.79 -16.46 -9.81
CA LYS A 254 7.11 -17.67 -9.03
C LYS A 254 8.12 -17.40 -7.92
N GLY A 255 7.84 -17.92 -6.74
CA GLY A 255 8.71 -17.84 -5.56
C GLY A 255 8.64 -16.51 -4.80
N ARG A 256 7.57 -15.75 -4.97
CA ARG A 256 7.16 -14.65 -4.09
C ARG A 256 5.90 -15.05 -3.34
N SER A 257 5.73 -14.45 -2.19
CA SER A 257 4.54 -14.58 -1.36
C SER A 257 4.13 -13.23 -0.80
N LEU A 258 2.87 -13.12 -0.41
CA LEU A 258 2.38 -11.97 0.32
C LEU A 258 3.04 -11.95 1.70
N THR A 259 3.73 -10.88 2.00
CA THR A 259 4.48 -10.68 3.24
C THR A 259 3.87 -9.54 4.03
N HIS A 260 3.77 -9.73 5.34
CA HIS A 260 3.27 -8.70 6.26
C HIS A 260 4.39 -8.32 7.23
N PHE A 261 4.48 -7.03 7.55
CA PHE A 261 5.41 -6.52 8.56
C PHE A 261 4.60 -5.90 9.69
N LEU A 262 4.81 -6.40 10.90
CA LEU A 262 4.21 -5.88 12.12
C LEU A 262 5.26 -5.09 12.87
N CYS A 263 5.02 -3.77 13.01
CA CYS A 263 6.02 -2.84 13.47
C CYS A 263 5.46 -1.95 14.59
N ARG A 264 6.30 -1.61 15.54
CA ARG A 264 5.99 -0.68 16.62
C ARG A 264 6.83 0.57 16.51
N GLY A 265 6.21 1.75 16.65
CA GLY A 265 6.92 3.01 16.73
C GLY A 265 7.81 3.06 17.98
N THR A 266 9.07 3.40 17.80
CA THR A 266 10.07 3.56 18.89
C THR A 266 10.19 5.00 19.32
#